data_9a54ade4f0908a2b894dba8ad3bbf2c6
#
_entry.id   9a54ade4f0908a2b894dba8ad3bbf2c6
#
_cell.length_a   1.000
_cell.length_b   1.000
_cell.length_c   1.000
_cell.angle_alpha   90.00
_cell.angle_beta   90.00
_cell.angle_gamma   90.00
#
_symmetry.space_group_name_H-M   'P 1'
#
loop_
_entity.id
_entity.type
_entity.pdbx_description
1 polymer ?
#
loop_
_entity_poly.entity_id
_entity_poly.type
_entity_poly.pdbx_seq_one_letter_code
_entity_poly.pdbx_strand_id
1 'polypeptide(L)'
;LTDREKLTLFKQICQAMEHAHHHHVLHADLKPENILIDPNKRPKLLDFNLTQKVQSNGGESPPALIAFSQNFASPEQQTGQFLTAQSDVYSLGKILAMMFPSPRVWSDVYWVIRRATRSAAKLRYSDVRALRIDIERMLERRPIEQKKHWPLYSTLRLVQRRPLAAALSAILVLSGVLFGNALIQKNIQLQQEKKIAEDMMYELTRLIFHAKGQNVEHLSVNSMMELTRRRILSNPDIPKHIKQKMLLAMMTPVPEKHLTTPMSCQPNCASKDSTNQ
;
A
#
# COMPACT_ATOMS: atom_id res chain seq x y z
N LEU A 1 24.59 14.28 22.22
CA LEU A 1 23.59 13.19 22.16
C LEU A 1 23.03 13.10 20.75
N THR A 2 22.90 11.87 20.22
CA THR A 2 22.17 11.59 18.98
C THR A 2 20.67 11.82 19.19
N ASP A 3 19.91 12.00 18.11
CA ASP A 3 18.44 12.17 18.21
C ASP A 3 17.76 10.99 18.90
N ARG A 4 18.28 9.77 18.69
CA ARG A 4 17.79 8.57 19.37
C ARG A 4 18.08 8.59 20.87
N GLU A 5 19.27 9.00 21.27
CA GLU A 5 19.61 9.14 22.70
C GLU A 5 18.77 10.23 23.38
N LYS A 6 18.54 11.38 22.71
CA LYS A 6 17.66 12.44 23.19
C LYS A 6 16.23 11.89 23.42
N LEU A 7 15.67 11.21 22.44
CA LEU A 7 14.32 10.62 22.58
C LEU A 7 14.26 9.55 23.67
N THR A 8 15.31 8.74 23.82
CA THR A 8 15.38 7.74 24.88
C THR A 8 15.42 8.39 26.26
N LEU A 9 16.22 9.43 26.44
CA LEU A 9 16.27 10.20 27.68
C LEU A 9 14.92 10.85 27.97
N PHE A 10 14.31 11.50 26.96
CA PHE A 10 13.01 12.14 27.12
C PHE A 10 11.90 11.12 27.47
N LYS A 11 11.94 9.92 26.88
CA LYS A 11 11.03 8.84 27.27
C LYS A 11 11.15 8.49 28.76
N GLN A 12 12.38 8.42 29.28
CA GLN A 12 12.61 8.14 30.70
C GLN A 12 12.10 9.28 31.61
N ILE A 13 12.23 10.55 31.18
CA ILE A 13 11.65 11.70 31.88
C ILE A 13 10.12 11.55 31.93
N CYS A 14 9.48 11.20 30.79
CA CYS A 14 8.05 10.96 30.76
C CYS A 14 7.64 9.81 31.69
N GLN A 15 8.43 8.73 31.79
CA GLN A 15 8.15 7.62 32.70
C GLN A 15 8.18 8.05 34.17
N ALA A 16 9.15 8.88 34.57
CA ALA A 16 9.20 9.42 35.92
C ALA A 16 8.00 10.32 36.22
N MET A 17 7.60 11.18 35.27
CA MET A 17 6.41 12.01 35.40
C MET A 17 5.10 11.20 35.43
N GLU A 18 4.99 10.15 34.61
CA GLU A 18 3.83 9.22 34.61
C GLU A 18 3.70 8.56 35.98
N HIS A 19 4.81 8.15 36.57
CA HIS A 19 4.82 7.59 37.94
C HIS A 19 4.30 8.59 38.97
N ALA A 20 4.75 9.84 38.94
CA ALA A 20 4.26 10.88 39.80
C ALA A 20 2.73 11.15 39.64
N HIS A 21 2.29 11.23 38.39
CA HIS A 21 0.87 11.43 38.09
C HIS A 21 0.00 10.23 38.53
N HIS A 22 0.52 9.02 38.46
CA HIS A 22 -0.19 7.84 38.99
C HIS A 22 -0.42 7.94 40.51
N HIS A 23 0.46 8.62 41.21
CA HIS A 23 0.31 8.92 42.65
C HIS A 23 -0.40 10.26 42.91
N HIS A 24 -1.11 10.80 41.92
CA HIS A 24 -1.84 12.08 42.01
C HIS A 24 -0.97 13.29 42.37
N VAL A 25 0.31 13.26 41.98
CA VAL A 25 1.27 14.32 42.19
C VAL A 25 1.57 15.02 40.88
N LEU A 26 1.25 16.31 40.75
CA LEU A 26 1.67 17.18 39.66
C LEU A 26 3.00 17.83 40.03
N HIS A 27 3.88 18.04 39.03
CA HIS A 27 5.16 18.69 39.26
C HIS A 27 5.01 20.24 39.34
N ALA A 28 4.27 20.78 38.39
CA ALA A 28 3.91 22.21 38.31
C ALA A 28 5.07 23.23 38.10
N ASP A 29 6.34 22.84 38.24
CA ASP A 29 7.52 23.66 37.88
C ASP A 29 8.59 22.79 37.16
N LEU A 30 8.17 22.01 36.17
CA LEU A 30 9.07 21.17 35.44
C LEU A 30 9.90 21.99 34.44
N LYS A 31 11.23 21.97 34.64
CA LYS A 31 12.24 22.69 33.86
C LYS A 31 13.54 21.89 33.82
N PRO A 32 14.48 22.23 32.94
CA PRO A 32 15.75 21.49 32.83
C PRO A 32 16.55 21.47 34.14
N GLU A 33 16.52 22.53 34.93
CA GLU A 33 17.23 22.67 36.21
C GLU A 33 16.73 21.66 37.24
N ASN A 34 15.46 21.22 37.12
CA ASN A 34 14.83 20.24 38.01
C ASN A 34 14.97 18.80 37.46
N ILE A 35 15.83 18.56 36.42
CA ILE A 35 16.10 17.26 35.86
C ILE A 35 17.59 16.95 35.99
N LEU A 36 17.93 16.15 36.99
CA LEU A 36 19.28 15.66 37.20
C LEU A 36 19.51 14.38 36.35
N ILE A 37 20.61 14.31 35.62
CA ILE A 37 21.00 13.12 34.89
C ILE A 37 22.15 12.44 35.66
N ASP A 38 21.91 11.23 36.14
CA ASP A 38 22.92 10.47 36.86
C ASP A 38 24.04 9.96 35.92
N PRO A 39 25.18 9.44 36.46
CA PRO A 39 26.27 8.89 35.66
C PRO A 39 25.84 7.74 34.74
N ASN A 40 24.76 7.03 35.06
CA ASN A 40 24.18 5.96 34.24
C ASN A 40 23.20 6.49 33.19
N LYS A 41 23.18 7.80 32.94
CA LYS A 41 22.27 8.47 32.00
C LYS A 41 20.78 8.31 32.36
N ARG A 42 20.45 8.13 33.66
CA ARG A 42 19.05 8.03 34.13
C ARG A 42 18.60 9.39 34.65
N PRO A 43 17.48 9.92 34.18
CA PRO A 43 16.94 11.18 34.70
C PRO A 43 16.30 10.98 36.07
N LYS A 44 16.53 11.92 36.98
CA LYS A 44 15.86 12.05 38.28
C LYS A 44 15.19 13.41 38.31
N LEU A 45 13.92 13.43 38.67
CA LEU A 45 13.16 14.66 38.85
C LEU A 45 13.35 15.16 40.26
N LEU A 46 13.63 16.46 40.37
CA LEU A 46 13.87 17.15 41.64
C LEU A 46 12.75 18.16 41.88
N ASP A 47 12.69 18.66 43.11
CA ASP A 47 11.85 19.81 43.51
C ASP A 47 10.34 19.62 43.23
N PHE A 48 9.82 18.51 43.72
CA PHE A 48 8.37 18.33 43.84
C PHE A 48 7.73 19.23 44.93
N ASN A 49 8.46 20.21 45.45
CA ASN A 49 8.03 21.02 46.58
C ASN A 49 6.86 21.96 46.27
N LEU A 50 6.59 22.23 45.00
CA LEU A 50 5.45 22.99 44.52
C LEU A 50 4.25 22.09 44.14
N THR A 51 4.33 20.80 44.47
CA THR A 51 3.32 19.83 44.11
C THR A 51 1.98 20.13 44.71
N GLN A 52 1.03 20.50 43.90
CA GLN A 52 -0.37 20.43 44.28
C GLN A 52 -0.84 19.00 44.16
N LYS A 53 -1.25 18.37 45.26
CA LYS A 53 -2.07 17.16 45.21
C LYS A 53 -3.32 17.52 44.41
N VAL A 54 -3.63 16.77 43.37
CA VAL A 54 -4.91 16.87 42.68
C VAL A 54 -5.99 16.64 43.73
N GLN A 55 -6.62 17.70 44.21
CA GLN A 55 -7.76 17.55 45.14
C GLN A 55 -8.91 17.00 44.29
N SER A 56 -9.27 15.74 44.55
CA SER A 56 -10.41 15.09 43.98
C SER A 56 -11.78 15.61 44.47
N ASN A 57 -11.79 16.58 45.34
CA ASN A 57 -12.99 17.19 45.91
C ASN A 57 -12.96 18.70 45.68
N GLY A 58 -13.99 19.22 45.02
CA GLY A 58 -14.19 20.61 44.63
C GLY A 58 -14.16 21.65 45.79
N GLY A 59 -12.98 21.88 46.32
CA GLY A 59 -12.71 22.97 47.25
C GLY A 59 -12.19 24.19 46.50
N GLU A 60 -12.97 25.23 46.44
CA GLU A 60 -12.67 26.55 45.90
C GLU A 60 -11.55 27.23 46.70
N SER A 61 -10.32 27.07 46.33
CA SER A 61 -9.26 28.01 46.69
C SER A 61 -8.40 28.20 45.44
N PRO A 62 -8.28 29.45 44.95
CA PRO A 62 -7.36 29.76 43.88
C PRO A 62 -5.95 29.38 44.33
N PRO A 63 -5.13 28.73 43.45
CA PRO A 63 -3.77 28.42 43.80
C PRO A 63 -3.03 29.71 44.18
N ALA A 64 -2.37 29.70 45.35
CA ALA A 64 -1.45 30.76 45.74
C ALA A 64 -0.49 31.01 44.56
N LEU A 65 -0.11 32.27 44.34
CA LEU A 65 0.86 32.67 43.31
C LEU A 65 2.13 31.83 43.47
N ILE A 66 2.21 30.72 42.73
CA ILE A 66 3.34 29.84 42.76
C ILE A 66 4.39 30.46 41.82
N ALA A 67 5.59 30.70 42.36
CA ALA A 67 6.72 31.13 41.57
C ALA A 67 7.01 30.00 40.51
N PHE A 68 6.87 30.32 39.26
CA PHE A 68 7.11 29.40 38.15
C PHE A 68 8.11 29.98 37.15
N SER A 69 8.78 29.09 36.43
CA SER A 69 9.72 29.49 35.37
C SER A 69 8.96 29.85 34.11
N GLN A 70 8.85 31.14 33.78
CA GLN A 70 8.03 31.67 32.65
C GLN A 70 8.21 30.94 31.34
N ASN A 71 9.43 30.45 31.04
CA ASN A 71 9.75 29.79 29.75
C ASN A 71 9.12 28.38 29.59
N PHE A 72 8.80 27.70 30.70
CA PHE A 72 8.29 26.34 30.73
C PHE A 72 6.87 26.24 31.26
N ALA A 73 6.38 27.28 31.91
CA ALA A 73 5.04 27.33 32.48
C ALA A 73 3.97 27.32 31.40
N SER A 74 2.92 26.53 31.64
CA SER A 74 1.76 26.45 30.75
C SER A 74 0.93 27.77 30.82
N PRO A 75 0.16 28.10 29.76
CA PRO A 75 -0.68 29.29 29.72
C PRO A 75 -1.65 29.38 30.91
N GLU A 76 -2.27 28.28 31.31
CA GLU A 76 -3.16 28.22 32.47
C GLU A 76 -2.42 28.51 33.78
N GLN A 77 -1.17 28.07 33.89
CA GLN A 77 -0.32 28.38 35.04
C GLN A 77 0.03 29.86 35.12
N GLN A 78 0.36 30.48 33.97
CA GLN A 78 0.67 31.90 33.88
C GLN A 78 -0.54 32.78 34.21
N THR A 79 -1.75 32.28 33.99
CA THR A 79 -3.00 32.99 34.30
C THR A 79 -3.63 32.60 35.64
N GLY A 80 -2.93 31.80 36.47
CA GLY A 80 -3.40 31.42 37.82
C GLY A 80 -4.62 30.46 37.78
N GLN A 81 -4.81 29.73 36.69
CA GLN A 81 -5.89 28.75 36.58
C GLN A 81 -5.50 27.42 37.22
N PHE A 82 -6.47 26.53 37.40
CA PHE A 82 -6.22 25.19 37.94
C PHE A 82 -5.26 24.38 37.05
N LEU A 83 -4.26 23.79 37.69
CA LEU A 83 -3.27 22.95 37.06
C LEU A 83 -3.79 21.50 36.90
N THR A 84 -3.44 20.87 35.80
CA THR A 84 -3.79 19.51 35.49
C THR A 84 -2.58 18.75 34.96
N ALA A 85 -2.67 17.43 34.75
CA ALA A 85 -1.65 16.65 34.08
C ALA A 85 -1.25 17.24 32.71
N GLN A 86 -2.16 17.93 32.04
CA GLN A 86 -1.92 18.62 30.77
C GLN A 86 -1.02 19.85 30.91
N SER A 87 -0.91 20.44 32.11
CA SER A 87 0.04 21.51 32.40
C SER A 87 1.49 21.00 32.40
N ASP A 88 1.74 19.86 33.05
CA ASP A 88 3.04 19.18 32.98
C ASP A 88 3.38 18.69 31.58
N VAL A 89 2.38 18.24 30.81
CA VAL A 89 2.56 17.90 29.37
C VAL A 89 3.08 19.09 28.57
N TYR A 90 2.60 20.31 28.85
CA TYR A 90 3.10 21.54 28.22
C TYR A 90 4.58 21.76 28.53
N SER A 91 4.94 21.70 29.83
CA SER A 91 6.33 21.86 30.28
C SER A 91 7.27 20.80 29.65
N LEU A 92 6.82 19.54 29.60
CA LEU A 92 7.54 18.47 28.86
C LEU A 92 7.68 18.81 27.38
N GLY A 93 6.65 19.33 26.73
CA GLY A 93 6.70 19.79 25.34
C GLY A 93 7.74 20.89 25.11
N LYS A 94 7.88 21.84 26.07
CA LYS A 94 8.90 22.90 26.04
C LYS A 94 10.32 22.33 26.21
N ILE A 95 10.49 21.35 27.09
CA ILE A 95 11.77 20.64 27.29
C ILE A 95 12.14 19.89 26.01
N LEU A 96 11.19 19.19 25.40
CA LEU A 96 11.43 18.50 24.13
C LEU A 96 11.82 19.49 23.01
N ALA A 97 11.19 20.67 22.97
CA ALA A 97 11.55 21.73 22.01
C ALA A 97 12.98 22.24 22.23
N MET A 98 13.42 22.36 23.48
CA MET A 98 14.81 22.72 23.80
C MET A 98 15.81 21.64 23.39
N MET A 99 15.45 20.33 23.54
CA MET A 99 16.31 19.23 23.10
C MET A 99 16.43 19.16 21.57
N PHE A 100 15.45 19.67 20.84
CA PHE A 100 15.38 19.69 19.37
C PHE A 100 15.11 21.12 18.86
N PRO A 101 16.13 22.00 18.88
CA PRO A 101 15.98 23.41 18.55
C PRO A 101 15.70 23.61 17.10
N SER A 102 14.97 23.49 16.33
CA SER A 102 14.68 23.62 14.90
C SER A 102 14.35 22.29 14.21
N PRO A 103 13.36 21.57 14.73
CA PRO A 103 12.95 20.32 14.11
C PRO A 103 12.31 20.61 12.73
N ARG A 104 12.61 19.79 11.74
CA ARG A 104 11.97 19.92 10.42
C ARG A 104 10.45 19.82 10.57
N VAL A 105 9.70 20.68 9.88
CA VAL A 105 8.22 20.75 9.93
C VAL A 105 7.55 19.40 9.61
N TRP A 106 8.18 18.57 8.81
CA TRP A 106 7.69 17.23 8.45
C TRP A 106 8.09 16.13 9.43
N SER A 107 8.99 16.44 10.40
CA SER A 107 9.44 15.47 11.40
C SER A 107 8.34 15.14 12.40
N ASP A 108 8.38 13.94 12.97
CA ASP A 108 7.42 13.55 14.00
C ASP A 108 7.64 14.34 15.29
N VAL A 109 8.90 14.67 15.61
CA VAL A 109 9.26 15.52 16.76
C VAL A 109 8.55 16.86 16.69
N TYR A 110 8.54 17.52 15.53
CA TYR A 110 7.82 18.79 15.34
C TYR A 110 6.33 18.68 15.70
N TRP A 111 5.67 17.63 15.24
CA TRP A 111 4.26 17.44 15.47
C TRP A 111 3.95 17.10 16.93
N VAL A 112 4.81 16.33 17.59
CA VAL A 112 4.70 16.03 19.03
C VAL A 112 4.87 17.30 19.85
N ILE A 113 5.92 18.10 19.61
CA ILE A 113 6.14 19.39 20.28
C ILE A 113 4.93 20.30 20.06
N ARG A 114 4.50 20.47 18.81
CA ARG A 114 3.35 21.34 18.48
C ARG A 114 2.07 20.91 19.18
N ARG A 115 1.82 19.63 19.38
CA ARG A 115 0.66 19.14 20.12
C ARG A 115 0.82 19.38 21.63
N ALA A 116 1.96 19.03 22.19
CA ALA A 116 2.22 19.18 23.63
C ALA A 116 2.15 20.64 24.07
N THR A 117 2.62 21.59 23.24
CA THR A 117 2.68 23.03 23.55
C THR A 117 1.48 23.84 23.03
N ARG A 118 0.32 23.20 22.77
CA ARG A 118 -0.90 23.93 22.43
C ARG A 118 -1.36 24.83 23.60
N SER A 119 -1.85 26.04 23.30
CA SER A 119 -2.33 26.96 24.31
C SER A 119 -3.53 26.38 25.06
N ALA A 120 -4.52 25.84 24.37
CA ALA A 120 -5.65 25.16 24.96
C ALA A 120 -5.26 23.78 25.47
N ALA A 121 -5.37 23.53 26.78
CA ALA A 121 -5.02 22.27 27.43
C ALA A 121 -5.72 21.06 26.78
N LYS A 122 -7.01 21.18 26.45
CA LYS A 122 -7.83 20.13 25.83
C LYS A 122 -7.31 19.67 24.44
N LEU A 123 -6.50 20.46 23.77
CA LEU A 123 -5.90 20.13 22.45
C LEU A 123 -4.52 19.49 22.57
N ARG A 124 -3.98 19.38 23.79
CA ARG A 124 -2.71 18.69 24.09
C ARG A 124 -2.92 17.17 24.16
N TYR A 125 -1.90 16.46 24.59
CA TYR A 125 -2.06 15.06 25.03
C TYR A 125 -2.88 15.05 26.33
N SER A 126 -3.75 14.03 26.48
CA SER A 126 -4.60 13.89 27.69
C SER A 126 -3.79 13.77 28.97
N ASP A 127 -2.66 13.12 28.88
CA ASP A 127 -1.76 12.80 29.98
C ASP A 127 -0.32 12.55 29.45
N VAL A 128 0.62 12.39 30.38
CA VAL A 128 2.03 12.13 30.05
C VAL A 128 2.22 10.78 29.39
N ARG A 129 1.39 9.78 29.71
CA ARG A 129 1.43 8.46 29.09
C ARG A 129 1.16 8.54 27.58
N ALA A 130 0.16 9.30 27.17
CA ALA A 130 -0.16 9.51 25.77
C ALA A 130 1.00 10.17 25.00
N LEU A 131 1.68 11.15 25.61
CA LEU A 131 2.90 11.76 25.06
C LEU A 131 4.02 10.74 24.95
N ARG A 132 4.29 9.97 26.01
CA ARG A 132 5.32 8.92 26.04
C ARG A 132 5.11 7.85 24.95
N ILE A 133 3.87 7.43 24.73
CA ILE A 133 3.53 6.46 23.68
C ILE A 133 3.92 6.98 22.29
N ASP A 134 3.71 8.25 22.00
CA ASP A 134 4.13 8.82 20.71
C ASP A 134 5.67 8.89 20.59
N ILE A 135 6.39 9.16 21.67
CA ILE A 135 7.87 9.08 21.72
C ILE A 135 8.35 7.63 21.46
N GLU A 136 7.69 6.66 22.08
CA GLU A 136 8.00 5.24 21.84
C GLU A 136 7.75 4.82 20.38
N ARG A 137 6.62 5.26 19.82
CA ARG A 137 6.31 5.04 18.39
C ARG A 137 7.41 5.60 17.49
N MET A 138 7.94 6.78 17.81
CA MET A 138 9.05 7.38 17.05
C MET A 138 10.32 6.55 17.14
N LEU A 139 10.69 6.09 18.34
CA LEU A 139 11.85 5.21 18.57
C LEU A 139 11.74 3.87 17.80
N GLU A 140 10.51 3.34 17.69
CA GLU A 140 10.19 2.10 16.99
C GLU A 140 9.85 2.30 15.50
N ARG A 141 9.98 3.52 14.98
CA ARG A 141 9.58 3.88 13.60
C ARG A 141 8.12 3.56 13.29
N ARG A 142 7.25 3.67 14.29
CA ARG A 142 5.79 3.54 14.13
C ARG A 142 5.16 4.92 13.85
N PRO A 143 3.99 4.95 13.19
CA PRO A 143 3.24 6.19 13.01
C PRO A 143 2.82 6.78 14.36
N ILE A 144 3.04 8.10 14.54
CA ILE A 144 2.50 8.87 15.67
C ILE A 144 0.99 9.03 15.52
N GLU A 145 0.28 9.22 16.63
CA GLU A 145 -1.20 9.30 16.66
C GLU A 145 -1.76 10.34 15.70
N GLN A 146 -1.13 11.50 15.61
CA GLN A 146 -1.60 12.60 14.75
C GLN A 146 -1.51 12.31 13.26
N LYS A 147 -0.59 11.44 12.82
CA LYS A 147 -0.35 11.09 11.41
C LYS A 147 -0.82 9.68 11.07
N LYS A 148 -1.43 8.97 11.99
CA LYS A 148 -1.87 7.58 11.83
C LYS A 148 -2.79 7.39 10.62
N HIS A 149 -3.62 8.37 10.32
CA HIS A 149 -4.58 8.33 9.22
C HIS A 149 -3.98 8.74 7.86
N TRP A 150 -2.70 9.09 7.79
CA TRP A 150 -2.01 9.41 6.54
C TRP A 150 -1.47 8.11 5.89
N PRO A 151 -2.11 7.62 4.81
CA PRO A 151 -1.77 6.30 4.27
C PRO A 151 -0.32 6.23 3.77
N LEU A 152 0.11 7.28 3.04
CA LEU A 152 1.47 7.35 2.50
C LEU A 152 2.55 7.36 3.59
N TYR A 153 2.30 8.08 4.68
CA TYR A 153 3.21 8.12 5.83
C TYR A 153 3.25 6.76 6.55
N SER A 154 2.10 6.12 6.74
CA SER A 154 1.99 4.83 7.42
C SER A 154 2.68 3.71 6.61
N THR A 155 2.53 3.71 5.28
CA THR A 155 3.22 2.75 4.41
C THR A 155 4.73 2.98 4.41
N LEU A 156 5.19 4.24 4.37
CA LEU A 156 6.62 4.56 4.46
C LEU A 156 7.24 4.05 5.76
N ARG A 157 6.55 4.24 6.90
CA ARG A 157 7.01 3.72 8.20
C ARG A 157 7.05 2.20 8.24
N LEU A 158 6.08 1.52 7.60
CA LEU A 158 6.07 0.06 7.48
C LEU A 158 7.27 -0.45 6.69
N VAL A 159 7.57 0.19 5.54
CA VAL A 159 8.74 -0.12 4.69
C VAL A 159 10.04 0.06 5.48
N GLN A 160 10.20 1.18 6.19
CA GLN A 160 11.38 1.44 7.03
C GLN A 160 11.57 0.41 8.17
N ARG A 161 10.47 -0.17 8.64
CA ARG A 161 10.49 -1.16 9.72
C ARG A 161 10.84 -2.56 9.24
N ARG A 162 10.36 -2.97 8.05
CA ARG A 162 10.54 -4.31 7.47
C ARG A 162 11.00 -4.21 6.01
N PRO A 163 12.25 -3.79 5.77
CA PRO A 163 12.73 -3.53 4.41
C PRO A 163 12.73 -4.77 3.52
N LEU A 164 13.05 -5.96 4.07
CA LEU A 164 13.04 -7.21 3.30
C LEU A 164 11.63 -7.59 2.86
N ALA A 165 10.63 -7.50 3.75
CA ALA A 165 9.25 -7.79 3.38
C ALA A 165 8.71 -6.79 2.34
N ALA A 166 9.07 -5.51 2.46
CA ALA A 166 8.71 -4.50 1.48
C ALA A 166 9.37 -4.74 0.11
N ALA A 167 10.64 -5.14 0.08
CA ALA A 167 11.33 -5.49 -1.16
C ALA A 167 10.69 -6.70 -1.84
N LEU A 168 10.39 -7.76 -1.09
CA LEU A 168 9.73 -8.95 -1.62
C LEU A 168 8.32 -8.64 -2.17
N SER A 169 7.54 -7.84 -1.45
CA SER A 169 6.21 -7.43 -1.94
C SER A 169 6.30 -6.57 -3.21
N ALA A 170 7.28 -5.67 -3.30
CA ALA A 170 7.51 -4.87 -4.50
C ALA A 170 7.91 -5.74 -5.71
N ILE A 171 8.78 -6.73 -5.51
CA ILE A 171 9.17 -7.70 -6.56
C ILE A 171 7.95 -8.50 -7.02
N LEU A 172 7.12 -8.97 -6.09
CA LEU A 172 5.90 -9.73 -6.42
C LEU A 172 4.92 -8.89 -7.25
N VAL A 173 4.69 -7.63 -6.86
CA VAL A 173 3.81 -6.72 -7.61
C VAL A 173 4.39 -6.44 -9.00
N LEU A 174 5.69 -6.16 -9.09
CA LEU A 174 6.35 -5.90 -10.38
C LEU A 174 6.27 -7.11 -11.30
N SER A 175 6.54 -8.32 -10.79
CA SER A 175 6.43 -9.55 -11.57
C SER A 175 5.01 -9.80 -12.05
N GLY A 176 4.00 -9.52 -11.20
CA GLY A 176 2.59 -9.62 -11.58
C GLY A 176 2.20 -8.65 -12.69
N VAL A 177 2.67 -7.40 -12.63
CA VAL A 177 2.43 -6.40 -13.68
C VAL A 177 3.11 -6.81 -14.99
N LEU A 178 4.37 -7.26 -14.95
CA LEU A 178 5.10 -7.72 -16.14
C LEU A 178 4.42 -8.94 -16.77
N PHE A 179 4.03 -9.91 -15.95
CA PHE A 179 3.31 -11.10 -16.42
C PHE A 179 1.94 -10.73 -17.01
N GLY A 180 1.18 -9.85 -16.34
CA GLY A 180 -0.09 -9.35 -16.86
C GLY A 180 0.05 -8.67 -18.23
N ASN A 181 1.05 -7.78 -18.37
CA ASN A 181 1.34 -7.13 -19.64
C ASN A 181 1.72 -8.15 -20.75
N ALA A 182 2.54 -9.16 -20.41
CA ALA A 182 2.90 -10.21 -21.36
C ALA A 182 1.69 -11.02 -21.82
N LEU A 183 0.77 -11.34 -20.90
CA LEU A 183 -0.49 -12.04 -21.24
C LEU A 183 -1.39 -11.19 -22.14
N ILE A 184 -1.52 -9.89 -21.85
CA ILE A 184 -2.31 -8.97 -22.68
C ILE A 184 -1.73 -8.90 -24.08
N GLN A 185 -0.42 -8.72 -24.23
CA GLN A 185 0.23 -8.69 -25.54
C GLN A 185 0.02 -10.00 -26.33
N LYS A 186 0.16 -11.15 -25.65
CA LYS A 186 -0.05 -12.45 -26.26
C LYS A 186 -1.51 -12.65 -26.68
N ASN A 187 -2.45 -12.18 -25.89
CA ASN A 187 -3.88 -12.24 -26.22
C ASN A 187 -4.24 -11.37 -27.45
N ILE A 188 -3.68 -10.16 -27.52
CA ILE A 188 -3.84 -9.28 -28.69
C ILE A 188 -3.26 -9.95 -29.93
N GLN A 189 -2.09 -10.56 -29.85
CA GLN A 189 -1.46 -11.28 -30.95
C GLN A 189 -2.34 -12.45 -31.44
N LEU A 190 -2.87 -13.26 -30.50
CA LEU A 190 -3.77 -14.36 -30.84
C LEU A 190 -5.06 -13.89 -31.50
N GLN A 191 -5.63 -12.78 -31.05
CA GLN A 191 -6.82 -12.19 -31.68
C GLN A 191 -6.52 -11.71 -33.10
N GLN A 192 -5.36 -11.11 -33.32
CA GLN A 192 -4.94 -10.70 -34.67
C GLN A 192 -4.76 -11.90 -35.60
N GLU A 193 -4.10 -12.98 -35.12
CA GLU A 193 -3.94 -14.21 -35.89
C GLU A 193 -5.31 -14.83 -36.22
N LYS A 194 -6.23 -14.87 -35.26
CA LYS A 194 -7.60 -15.36 -35.44
C LYS A 194 -8.36 -14.56 -36.50
N LYS A 195 -8.31 -13.22 -36.41
CA LYS A 195 -8.97 -12.32 -37.36
C LYS A 195 -8.43 -12.55 -38.78
N ILE A 196 -7.12 -12.67 -38.95
CA ILE A 196 -6.50 -12.93 -40.23
C ILE A 196 -6.97 -14.29 -40.80
N ALA A 197 -7.08 -15.32 -39.94
CA ALA A 197 -7.59 -16.62 -40.35
C ALA A 197 -9.07 -16.58 -40.79
N GLU A 198 -9.91 -15.82 -40.04
CA GLU A 198 -11.32 -15.61 -40.39
C GLU A 198 -11.47 -14.83 -41.72
N ASP A 199 -10.71 -13.75 -41.90
CA ASP A 199 -10.71 -12.98 -43.18
C ASP A 199 -10.29 -13.84 -44.36
N MET A 200 -9.32 -14.74 -44.17
CA MET A 200 -8.92 -15.70 -45.22
C MET A 200 -9.99 -16.74 -45.53
N MET A 201 -10.61 -17.30 -44.49
CA MET A 201 -11.72 -18.25 -44.73
C MET A 201 -12.86 -17.59 -45.49
N TYR A 202 -13.17 -16.33 -45.16
CA TYR A 202 -14.19 -15.55 -45.88
C TYR A 202 -13.82 -15.36 -47.36
N GLU A 203 -12.57 -14.96 -47.68
CA GLU A 203 -12.10 -14.78 -49.05
C GLU A 203 -12.06 -16.09 -49.83
N LEU A 204 -11.63 -17.18 -49.22
CA LEU A 204 -11.68 -18.53 -49.86
C LEU A 204 -13.11 -18.96 -50.15
N THR A 205 -14.03 -18.79 -49.21
CA THR A 205 -15.44 -19.08 -49.41
C THR A 205 -16.05 -18.26 -50.54
N ARG A 206 -15.72 -16.97 -50.59
CA ARG A 206 -16.15 -16.06 -51.67
C ARG A 206 -15.63 -16.49 -53.03
N LEU A 207 -14.36 -16.92 -53.12
CA LEU A 207 -13.77 -17.44 -54.37
C LEU A 207 -14.46 -18.72 -54.85
N ILE A 208 -14.77 -19.65 -53.92
CA ILE A 208 -15.49 -20.89 -54.22
C ILE A 208 -16.91 -20.58 -54.71
N PHE A 209 -17.62 -19.64 -54.10
CA PHE A 209 -18.95 -19.24 -54.55
C PHE A 209 -18.94 -18.57 -55.91
N HIS A 210 -17.95 -17.72 -56.23
CA HIS A 210 -17.84 -17.09 -57.57
C HIS A 210 -17.46 -18.09 -58.66
N ALA A 211 -16.60 -19.08 -58.30
CA ALA A 211 -16.26 -20.16 -59.25
C ALA A 211 -17.47 -21.05 -59.56
N LYS A 212 -18.38 -21.27 -58.61
CA LYS A 212 -19.59 -22.09 -58.80
C LYS A 212 -20.68 -21.35 -59.62
N GLY A 213 -20.67 -20.02 -59.62
CA GLY A 213 -21.64 -19.20 -60.37
C GLY A 213 -21.29 -18.96 -61.86
N GLN A 214 -20.05 -19.18 -62.26
CA GLN A 214 -19.62 -19.08 -63.65
C GLN A 214 -19.31 -20.51 -64.13
N ASN A 215 -20.18 -21.22 -64.81
CA ASN A 215 -20.04 -22.53 -65.44
C ASN A 215 -18.61 -22.88 -65.89
N VAL A 216 -17.67 -22.94 -64.97
CA VAL A 216 -16.28 -23.29 -65.24
C VAL A 216 -16.06 -24.75 -64.86
N GLU A 217 -16.52 -25.64 -65.75
CA GLU A 217 -16.33 -27.11 -65.62
C GLU A 217 -14.86 -27.58 -65.68
N HIS A 218 -13.88 -26.65 -65.83
CA HIS A 218 -12.48 -27.01 -66.04
C HIS A 218 -11.44 -26.18 -65.29
N LEU A 219 -11.77 -25.55 -64.15
CA LEU A 219 -10.70 -24.98 -63.35
C LEU A 219 -10.01 -26.09 -62.54
N SER A 220 -8.84 -26.47 -62.98
CA SER A 220 -7.96 -27.37 -62.23
C SER A 220 -7.67 -26.80 -60.83
N VAL A 221 -7.64 -27.68 -59.83
CA VAL A 221 -7.24 -27.32 -58.44
C VAL A 221 -5.91 -26.56 -58.43
N ASN A 222 -5.02 -26.84 -59.37
CA ASN A 222 -3.75 -26.13 -59.52
C ASN A 222 -3.92 -24.66 -59.94
N SER A 223 -4.88 -24.36 -60.83
CA SER A 223 -5.16 -22.96 -61.23
C SER A 223 -5.75 -22.16 -60.09
N MET A 224 -6.55 -22.78 -59.27
CA MET A 224 -7.14 -22.17 -58.07
C MET A 224 -6.09 -21.89 -56.97
N MET A 225 -5.15 -22.81 -56.79
CA MET A 225 -4.02 -22.62 -55.87
C MET A 225 -3.09 -21.50 -56.35
N GLU A 226 -2.82 -21.40 -57.65
CA GLU A 226 -1.95 -20.36 -58.21
C GLU A 226 -2.59 -18.96 -58.07
N LEU A 227 -3.89 -18.82 -58.29
CA LEU A 227 -4.62 -17.58 -58.08
C LEU A 227 -4.61 -17.16 -56.59
N THR A 228 -4.81 -18.11 -55.69
CA THR A 228 -4.78 -17.87 -54.25
C THR A 228 -3.38 -17.44 -53.79
N ARG A 229 -2.33 -18.10 -54.31
CA ARG A 229 -0.93 -17.77 -54.06
C ARG A 229 -0.58 -16.35 -54.52
N ARG A 230 -0.96 -15.96 -55.74
CA ARG A 230 -0.74 -14.59 -56.26
C ARG A 230 -1.43 -13.54 -55.40
N ARG A 231 -2.66 -13.81 -54.93
CA ARG A 231 -3.44 -12.86 -54.10
C ARG A 231 -2.86 -12.71 -52.70
N ILE A 232 -2.37 -13.80 -52.08
CA ILE A 232 -1.67 -13.74 -50.78
C ILE A 232 -0.37 -12.92 -50.91
N LEU A 233 0.37 -13.10 -52.01
CA LEU A 233 1.62 -12.37 -52.24
C LEU A 233 1.38 -10.89 -52.50
N SER A 234 0.32 -10.52 -53.22
CA SER A 234 -0.01 -9.14 -53.59
C SER A 234 -0.72 -8.34 -52.51
N ASN A 235 -1.26 -8.96 -51.48
CA ASN A 235 -1.96 -8.24 -50.39
C ASN A 235 -0.98 -7.58 -49.42
N PRO A 236 -0.91 -6.22 -49.34
CA PRO A 236 0.03 -5.52 -48.48
C PRO A 236 -0.30 -5.67 -46.97
N ASP A 237 -1.55 -5.96 -46.63
CA ASP A 237 -2.05 -5.99 -45.23
C ASP A 237 -1.63 -7.24 -44.48
N ILE A 238 -1.15 -8.29 -45.22
CA ILE A 238 -0.72 -9.54 -44.60
C ILE A 238 0.78 -9.46 -44.23
N PRO A 239 1.15 -9.62 -42.95
CA PRO A 239 2.54 -9.62 -42.48
C PRO A 239 3.37 -10.74 -43.16
N LYS A 240 4.65 -10.43 -43.44
CA LYS A 240 5.56 -11.35 -44.18
C LYS A 240 5.65 -12.76 -43.58
N HIS A 241 5.69 -12.88 -42.23
CA HIS A 241 5.78 -14.17 -41.54
C HIS A 241 4.50 -15.01 -41.69
N ILE A 242 3.34 -14.36 -41.81
CA ILE A 242 2.06 -15.04 -42.07
C ILE A 242 1.98 -15.48 -43.51
N LYS A 243 2.40 -14.64 -44.47
CA LYS A 243 2.50 -15.04 -45.86
C LYS A 243 3.35 -16.31 -46.07
N GLN A 244 4.49 -16.40 -45.38
CA GLN A 244 5.35 -17.57 -45.41
C GLN A 244 4.68 -18.84 -44.86
N LYS A 245 4.00 -18.75 -43.71
CA LYS A 245 3.26 -19.86 -43.10
C LYS A 245 2.14 -20.36 -44.03
N MET A 246 1.42 -19.43 -44.64
CA MET A 246 0.32 -19.73 -45.56
C MET A 246 0.81 -20.42 -46.83
N LEU A 247 1.90 -19.95 -47.43
CA LEU A 247 2.52 -20.59 -48.57
C LEU A 247 3.05 -21.98 -48.23
N LEU A 248 3.63 -22.15 -47.05
CA LEU A 248 4.11 -23.44 -46.56
C LEU A 248 2.95 -24.42 -46.34
N ALA A 249 1.83 -23.97 -45.76
CA ALA A 249 0.63 -24.79 -45.58
C ALA A 249 0.00 -25.24 -46.89
N MET A 250 0.12 -24.44 -47.97
CA MET A 250 -0.33 -24.82 -49.30
C MET A 250 0.61 -25.82 -50.03
N MET A 251 1.88 -25.86 -49.60
CA MET A 251 2.88 -26.80 -50.18
C MET A 251 2.97 -28.13 -49.45
N THR A 252 2.42 -28.22 -48.23
CA THR A 252 2.36 -29.49 -47.49
C THR A 252 1.21 -30.34 -48.03
N PRO A 253 1.46 -31.53 -48.52
CA PRO A 253 0.38 -32.44 -48.95
C PRO A 253 -0.51 -32.71 -47.72
N VAL A 254 -1.83 -32.57 -47.90
CA VAL A 254 -2.80 -32.94 -46.87
C VAL A 254 -2.58 -34.43 -46.59
N PRO A 255 -2.27 -34.86 -45.38
CA PRO A 255 -2.17 -36.26 -45.08
C PRO A 255 -3.53 -36.90 -45.38
N GLU A 256 -3.57 -37.85 -46.29
CA GLU A 256 -4.73 -38.69 -46.54
C GLU A 256 -5.05 -39.42 -45.24
N LYS A 257 -5.94 -38.84 -44.44
CA LYS A 257 -6.68 -39.62 -43.45
C LYS A 257 -7.50 -40.62 -44.25
N HIS A 258 -7.13 -41.86 -44.16
CA HIS A 258 -7.89 -42.97 -44.71
C HIS A 258 -9.36 -42.82 -44.33
N LEU A 259 -10.15 -42.30 -45.25
CA LEU A 259 -11.59 -42.44 -45.30
C LEU A 259 -11.89 -43.84 -45.86
N THR A 260 -11.48 -44.86 -45.12
CA THR A 260 -11.89 -46.22 -45.36
C THR A 260 -12.86 -46.60 -44.27
N THR A 261 -14.09 -46.34 -44.54
CA THR A 261 -15.18 -47.29 -44.25
C THR A 261 -16.40 -46.90 -45.09
N PRO A 262 -16.72 -47.64 -46.16
CA PRO A 262 -18.05 -47.56 -46.73
C PRO A 262 -19.02 -48.13 -45.69
N MET A 263 -20.00 -47.36 -45.25
CA MET A 263 -21.18 -47.89 -44.58
C MET A 263 -21.87 -48.82 -45.57
N SER A 264 -21.63 -50.12 -45.46
CA SER A 264 -22.48 -51.13 -46.04
C SER A 264 -23.81 -51.13 -45.30
N CYS A 265 -24.80 -50.57 -45.95
CA CYS A 265 -26.18 -50.84 -45.61
C CYS A 265 -26.46 -52.32 -45.80
N GLN A 266 -26.58 -53.09 -44.76
CA GLN A 266 -27.31 -54.36 -44.82
C GLN A 266 -28.76 -54.13 -44.48
N PRO A 267 -29.67 -54.51 -45.37
CA PRO A 267 -31.10 -54.59 -45.05
C PRO A 267 -31.39 -55.96 -44.45
N ASN A 268 -31.85 -56.01 -43.23
CA ASN A 268 -32.58 -57.17 -42.76
C ASN A 268 -33.81 -56.72 -41.97
N CYS A 269 -34.92 -56.69 -42.71
CA CYS A 269 -36.23 -56.91 -42.20
C CYS A 269 -36.37 -58.33 -41.68
N ALA A 270 -36.97 -58.54 -40.58
CA ALA A 270 -38.10 -59.43 -40.35
C ALA A 270 -38.27 -59.72 -38.85
N SER A 271 -39.35 -59.21 -38.35
CA SER A 271 -40.41 -59.96 -37.63
C SER A 271 -39.96 -60.95 -36.56
N LYS A 272 -40.48 -60.81 -35.41
CA LYS A 272 -41.42 -61.66 -34.65
C LYS A 272 -41.44 -61.17 -33.18
N ASP A 273 -42.54 -60.67 -32.82
CA ASP A 273 -43.62 -61.31 -32.00
C ASP A 273 -43.21 -61.73 -30.60
N SER A 274 -44.00 -61.11 -29.76
CA SER A 274 -44.80 -61.70 -28.66
C SER A 274 -44.12 -62.08 -27.36
N THR A 275 -44.74 -61.52 -26.38
CA THR A 275 -45.25 -62.11 -25.14
C THR A 275 -44.35 -62.20 -23.91
N ASN A 276 -45.01 -61.61 -22.89
CA ASN A 276 -45.05 -62.07 -21.47
C ASN A 276 -43.78 -61.88 -20.62
N GLN A 277 -43.81 -61.14 -19.67
CA GLN A 277 -44.53 -61.06 -18.37
C GLN A 277 -44.10 -59.78 -17.63
#